data_8b8fdb28fd4ba54879f7c41ce2c553b2
#
_entry.id   8b8fdb28fd4ba54879f7c41ce2c553b2
#
_cell.length_a   1.000
_cell.length_b   1.000
_cell.length_c   1.000
_cell.angle_alpha   90.00
_cell.angle_beta   90.00
_cell.angle_gamma   90.00
#
_symmetry.space_group_name_H-M   'P 1'
#
loop_
_entity.id
_entity.type
_entity.pdbx_description
1 polymer ?
#
loop_
_entity_poly.entity_id
_entity_poly.type
_entity_poly.pdbx_seq_one_letter_code
_entity_poly.pdbx_strand_id
1 'polypeptide(L)'
;MKTRLQPVYAAVREASGIVFGFDREDRQKSDNSYTFYLRYVGPLPSSNDVKVDITLREQLVYPLQDRAILRGYEEFNDLPEDRRIQVYSLEEIAAEKTLALADRARNEPRDLYDLWHLTSHEGIELGALAGAMRMKLAFRGKPCVGLADAIRYKEARLRALWLGRLNYQMTALPEFDDVFRAVQRTLRKADLP
;
A
#
# COMPACT_ATOMS: atom_id res chain seq x y z
N MET A 1 -21.82 -4.75 -8.29
CA MET A 1 -21.17 -3.80 -7.37
C MET A 1 -21.93 -2.48 -7.25
N LYS A 2 -22.29 -1.80 -8.35
CA LYS A 2 -23.00 -0.49 -8.33
C LYS A 2 -24.20 -0.46 -7.37
N THR A 3 -25.07 -1.47 -7.43
CA THR A 3 -26.25 -1.54 -6.55
C THR A 3 -25.91 -1.67 -5.06
N ARG A 4 -24.79 -2.34 -4.73
CA ARG A 4 -24.36 -2.52 -3.34
C ARG A 4 -23.77 -1.25 -2.71
N LEU A 5 -23.32 -0.30 -3.51
CA LEU A 5 -22.78 0.97 -3.05
C LEU A 5 -23.87 2.03 -2.78
N GLN A 6 -25.08 1.87 -3.31
CA GLN A 6 -26.15 2.84 -3.13
C GLN A 6 -26.50 3.14 -1.66
N PRO A 7 -26.64 2.13 -0.77
CA PRO A 7 -26.88 2.38 0.64
C PRO A 7 -25.73 3.16 1.31
N VAL A 8 -24.48 2.90 0.88
CA VAL A 8 -23.29 3.60 1.39
C VAL A 8 -23.34 5.07 0.97
N TYR A 9 -23.65 5.35 -0.30
CA TYR A 9 -23.79 6.74 -0.79
C TYR A 9 -24.88 7.51 -0.05
N ALA A 10 -26.02 6.87 0.22
CA ALA A 10 -27.11 7.47 0.98
C ALA A 10 -26.68 7.82 2.40
N ALA A 11 -26.02 6.89 3.10
CA ALA A 11 -25.52 7.10 4.45
C ALA A 11 -24.46 8.20 4.53
N VAL A 12 -23.53 8.24 3.59
CA VAL A 12 -22.50 9.29 3.53
C VAL A 12 -23.14 10.65 3.27
N ARG A 13 -24.11 10.72 2.34
CA ARG A 13 -24.84 11.97 2.05
C ARG A 13 -25.56 12.48 3.29
N GLU A 14 -26.24 11.62 4.03
CA GLU A 14 -26.95 11.97 5.26
C GLU A 14 -25.99 12.49 6.34
N ALA A 15 -24.83 11.81 6.51
CA ALA A 15 -23.87 12.14 7.57
C ALA A 15 -23.01 13.39 7.27
N SER A 16 -22.68 13.66 5.99
CA SER A 16 -21.66 14.66 5.62
C SER A 16 -22.12 15.65 4.55
N GLY A 17 -23.28 15.45 3.94
CA GLY A 17 -23.71 16.24 2.78
C GLY A 17 -22.95 15.91 1.47
N ILE A 18 -21.95 15.04 1.50
CA ILE A 18 -21.16 14.67 0.33
C ILE A 18 -21.97 13.72 -0.56
N VAL A 19 -22.07 14.06 -1.84
CA VAL A 19 -22.81 13.25 -2.82
C VAL A 19 -21.82 12.43 -3.64
N PHE A 20 -21.89 11.10 -3.48
CA PHE A 20 -21.11 10.17 -4.28
C PHE A 20 -21.93 9.58 -5.42
N GLY A 21 -21.27 9.34 -6.54
CA GLY A 21 -21.81 8.59 -7.67
C GLY A 21 -20.75 7.65 -8.25
N PHE A 22 -21.19 6.53 -8.79
CA PHE A 22 -20.31 5.67 -9.57
C PHE A 22 -20.02 6.34 -10.92
N ASP A 23 -18.74 6.56 -11.23
CA ASP A 23 -18.33 7.16 -12.49
C ASP A 23 -18.02 6.06 -13.53
N ARG A 24 -16.95 5.33 -13.35
CA ARG A 24 -16.47 4.33 -14.33
C ARG A 24 -15.71 3.19 -13.67
N GLU A 25 -15.62 2.09 -14.39
CA GLU A 25 -14.67 1.01 -14.12
C GLU A 25 -13.37 1.27 -14.89
N ASP A 26 -12.25 0.76 -14.39
CA ASP A 26 -11.00 0.80 -15.14
C ASP A 26 -11.15 -0.05 -16.41
N ARG A 27 -10.53 0.43 -17.49
CA ARG A 27 -10.54 -0.27 -18.79
C ARG A 27 -9.68 -1.52 -18.76
N GLN A 28 -8.61 -1.52 -17.95
CA GLN A 28 -7.74 -2.69 -17.77
C GLN A 28 -8.37 -3.61 -16.73
N LYS A 29 -8.93 -4.71 -17.21
CA LYS A 29 -9.46 -5.76 -16.34
C LYS A 29 -8.30 -6.66 -15.89
N SER A 30 -8.28 -6.97 -14.61
CA SER A 30 -7.37 -7.94 -14.00
C SER A 30 -8.19 -9.00 -13.27
N ASP A 31 -7.77 -10.25 -13.37
CA ASP A 31 -8.39 -11.34 -12.60
C ASP A 31 -8.08 -11.23 -11.09
N ASN A 32 -7.09 -10.42 -10.74
CA ASN A 32 -6.60 -10.27 -9.37
C ASN A 32 -7.06 -8.98 -8.70
N SER A 33 -7.58 -8.01 -9.44
CA SER A 33 -8.00 -6.73 -8.89
C SER A 33 -9.18 -6.15 -9.64
N TYR A 34 -9.99 -5.37 -8.93
CA TYR A 34 -11.10 -4.62 -9.49
C TYR A 34 -10.93 -3.14 -9.15
N THR A 35 -10.78 -2.32 -10.17
CA THR A 35 -10.59 -0.88 -10.03
C THR A 35 -11.80 -0.13 -10.58
N PHE A 36 -12.30 0.84 -9.82
CA PHE A 36 -13.36 1.73 -10.25
C PHE A 36 -13.18 3.14 -9.68
N TYR A 37 -13.89 4.07 -10.26
CA TYR A 37 -13.84 5.47 -9.87
C TYR A 37 -15.20 5.92 -9.37
N LEU A 38 -15.18 6.64 -8.25
CA LEU A 38 -16.34 7.33 -7.71
C LEU A 38 -16.15 8.82 -7.93
N ARG A 39 -17.17 9.47 -8.45
CA ARG A 39 -17.22 10.92 -8.48
C ARG A 39 -17.93 11.43 -7.23
N TYR A 40 -17.41 12.49 -6.64
CA TYR A 40 -18.07 13.13 -5.51
C TYR A 40 -18.11 14.64 -5.66
N VAL A 41 -19.14 15.23 -5.05
CA VAL A 41 -19.29 16.66 -4.87
C VAL A 41 -19.35 16.92 -3.37
N GLY A 42 -18.41 17.68 -2.89
CA GLY A 42 -18.32 18.12 -1.49
C GLY A 42 -18.71 19.59 -1.33
N PRO A 43 -18.23 20.27 -0.28
CA PRO A 43 -18.50 21.68 -0.03
C PRO A 43 -17.98 22.61 -1.15
N LEU A 44 -16.93 22.20 -1.85
CA LEU A 44 -16.43 22.94 -3.02
C LEU A 44 -17.26 22.56 -4.26
N PRO A 45 -17.53 23.55 -5.16
CA PRO A 45 -18.43 23.33 -6.31
C PRO A 45 -17.83 22.41 -7.39
N SER A 46 -16.53 22.13 -7.37
CA SER A 46 -15.88 21.23 -8.32
C SER A 46 -16.08 19.77 -7.92
N SER A 47 -16.44 18.93 -8.88
CA SER A 47 -16.44 17.48 -8.68
C SER A 47 -15.02 16.93 -8.67
N ASN A 48 -14.78 15.93 -7.81
CA ASN A 48 -13.52 15.21 -7.72
C ASN A 48 -13.75 13.70 -7.85
N ASP A 49 -12.73 12.97 -8.25
CA ASP A 49 -12.77 11.53 -8.39
C ASP A 49 -12.00 10.84 -7.25
N VAL A 50 -12.56 9.75 -6.75
CA VAL A 50 -11.88 8.81 -5.85
C VAL A 50 -11.65 7.52 -6.61
N LYS A 51 -10.40 7.11 -6.73
CA LYS A 51 -10.04 5.79 -7.25
C LYS A 51 -10.14 4.75 -6.13
N VAL A 52 -10.86 3.67 -6.40
CA VAL A 52 -10.98 2.53 -5.49
C VAL A 52 -10.38 1.30 -6.16
N ASP A 53 -9.35 0.75 -5.54
CA ASP A 53 -8.72 -0.49 -5.96
C ASP A 53 -9.06 -1.61 -4.95
N ILE A 54 -9.63 -2.70 -5.43
CA ILE A 54 -9.97 -3.87 -4.62
C ILE A 54 -9.16 -5.05 -5.12
N THR A 55 -8.32 -5.62 -4.27
CA THR A 55 -7.64 -6.87 -4.56
C THR A 55 -8.63 -8.04 -4.39
N LEU A 56 -8.80 -8.84 -5.44
CA LEU A 56 -9.74 -9.97 -5.47
C LEU A 56 -9.10 -11.28 -5.02
N ARG A 57 -7.79 -11.41 -5.19
CA ARG A 57 -7.01 -12.59 -4.85
C ARG A 57 -5.84 -12.19 -3.98
N GLU A 58 -5.98 -12.39 -2.70
CA GLU A 58 -4.93 -12.12 -1.73
C GLU A 58 -4.97 -13.18 -0.62
N GLN A 59 -3.79 -13.62 -0.20
CA GLN A 59 -3.65 -14.45 0.99
C GLN A 59 -3.04 -13.61 2.10
N LEU A 60 -3.84 -13.32 3.12
CA LEU A 60 -3.36 -12.75 4.37
C LEU A 60 -2.72 -13.85 5.21
N VAL A 61 -1.55 -13.58 5.75
CA VAL A 61 -0.82 -14.51 6.63
C VAL A 61 -0.91 -14.04 8.09
N TYR A 62 -0.87 -12.73 8.30
CA TYR A 62 -1.01 -12.14 9.62
C TYR A 62 -2.43 -11.61 9.82
N PRO A 63 -2.96 -11.63 11.06
CA PRO A 63 -4.30 -11.14 11.35
C PRO A 63 -4.41 -9.64 11.10
N LEU A 64 -5.59 -9.21 10.65
CA LEU A 64 -5.92 -7.80 10.57
C LEU A 64 -5.90 -7.16 11.97
N GLN A 65 -5.49 -5.91 12.02
CA GLN A 65 -5.45 -5.12 13.25
C GLN A 65 -6.51 -4.03 13.22
N ASP A 66 -7.16 -3.84 14.35
CA ASP A 66 -8.05 -2.71 14.58
C ASP A 66 -7.23 -1.47 14.93
N ARG A 67 -7.34 -0.42 14.12
CA ARG A 67 -6.64 0.84 14.32
C ARG A 67 -7.60 2.03 14.32
N ALA A 68 -7.34 2.99 15.17
CA ALA A 68 -8.05 4.27 15.13
C ALA A 68 -7.72 5.01 13.85
N ILE A 69 -8.70 5.71 13.30
CA ILE A 69 -8.46 6.58 12.15
C ILE A 69 -7.79 7.85 12.68
N LEU A 70 -6.62 8.17 12.12
CA LEU A 70 -5.90 9.39 12.49
C LEU A 70 -6.60 10.60 11.90
N ARG A 71 -6.83 11.61 12.74
CA ARG A 71 -7.28 12.92 12.29
C ARG A 71 -6.06 13.72 11.86
N GLY A 72 -5.98 14.06 10.58
CA GLY A 72 -4.88 14.85 10.05
C GLY A 72 -4.96 16.33 10.41
N TYR A 73 -6.15 16.83 10.74
CA TYR A 73 -6.42 18.23 11.05
C TYR A 73 -7.47 18.33 12.16
N GLU A 74 -7.28 19.27 13.08
CA GLU A 74 -8.20 19.51 14.21
C GLU A 74 -9.59 19.96 13.76
N GLU A 75 -9.68 20.59 12.57
CA GLU A 75 -10.93 21.06 12.00
C GLU A 75 -11.85 19.92 11.53
N PHE A 76 -11.33 18.72 11.32
CA PHE A 76 -12.14 17.55 10.92
C PHE A 76 -12.82 16.90 12.12
N ASN A 77 -13.83 17.59 12.64
CA ASN A 77 -14.64 17.12 13.77
C ASN A 77 -15.78 16.16 13.36
N ASP A 78 -15.97 15.93 12.06
CA ASP A 78 -16.98 15.04 11.49
C ASP A 78 -16.64 13.56 11.65
N LEU A 79 -15.37 13.23 11.93
CA LEU A 79 -14.94 11.86 12.18
C LEU A 79 -14.99 11.56 13.69
N PRO A 80 -15.87 10.64 14.17
CA PRO A 80 -15.91 10.24 15.58
C PRO A 80 -14.57 9.69 16.07
N GLU A 81 -14.16 10.04 17.29
CA GLU A 81 -12.85 9.66 17.87
C GLU A 81 -12.67 8.17 18.07
N ASP A 82 -13.77 7.47 18.30
CA ASP A 82 -13.82 6.03 18.57
C ASP A 82 -13.84 5.16 17.28
N ARG A 83 -13.90 5.79 16.11
CA ARG A 83 -13.95 5.05 14.84
C ARG A 83 -12.65 4.32 14.55
N ARG A 84 -12.80 3.03 14.32
CA ARG A 84 -11.70 2.11 14.02
C ARG A 84 -11.95 1.45 12.68
N ILE A 85 -10.84 1.09 12.03
CA ILE A 85 -10.85 0.32 10.78
C ILE A 85 -9.92 -0.88 10.91
N GLN A 86 -10.24 -1.93 10.18
CA GLN A 86 -9.34 -3.06 10.05
C GLN A 86 -8.27 -2.76 9.01
N VAL A 87 -7.01 -2.90 9.40
CA VAL A 87 -5.85 -2.66 8.56
C VAL A 87 -4.90 -3.86 8.61
N TYR A 88 -4.03 -3.97 7.63
CA TYR A 88 -2.95 -4.94 7.67
C TYR A 88 -1.98 -4.65 8.82
N SER A 89 -1.43 -5.70 9.42
CA SER A 89 -0.33 -5.54 10.36
C SER A 89 0.93 -5.04 9.65
N LEU A 90 1.87 -4.47 10.39
CA LEU A 90 3.14 -4.00 9.81
C LEU A 90 3.95 -5.15 9.21
N GLU A 91 3.86 -6.35 9.79
CA GLU A 91 4.48 -7.57 9.26
C GLU A 91 3.88 -7.96 7.91
N GLU A 92 2.54 -7.90 7.79
CA GLU A 92 1.86 -8.17 6.53
C GLU A 92 2.29 -7.18 5.45
N ILE A 93 2.33 -5.88 5.79
CA ILE A 93 2.77 -4.83 4.89
C ILE A 93 4.23 -5.03 4.49
N ALA A 94 5.13 -5.34 5.42
CA ALA A 94 6.55 -5.54 5.13
C ALA A 94 6.79 -6.75 4.21
N ALA A 95 6.08 -7.86 4.43
CA ALA A 95 6.12 -9.01 3.54
C ALA A 95 5.67 -8.63 2.12
N GLU A 96 4.54 -7.93 1.98
CA GLU A 96 4.05 -7.47 0.67
C GLU A 96 5.01 -6.49 -0.01
N LYS A 97 5.60 -5.54 0.72
CA LYS A 97 6.57 -4.58 0.18
C LYS A 97 7.84 -5.28 -0.33
N THR A 98 8.32 -6.28 0.42
CA THR A 98 9.47 -7.10 -0.01
C THR A 98 9.17 -7.85 -1.31
N LEU A 99 8.01 -8.50 -1.40
CA LEU A 99 7.59 -9.21 -2.60
C LEU A 99 7.34 -8.27 -3.79
N ALA A 100 6.78 -7.09 -3.55
CA ALA A 100 6.57 -6.07 -4.57
C ALA A 100 7.90 -5.53 -5.13
N LEU A 101 8.90 -5.32 -4.26
CA LEU A 101 10.24 -4.94 -4.67
C LEU A 101 10.94 -6.04 -5.48
N ALA A 102 10.75 -7.31 -5.13
CA ALA A 102 11.33 -8.43 -5.87
C ALA A 102 10.62 -8.69 -7.22
N ASP A 103 9.40 -8.20 -7.43
CA ASP A 103 8.66 -8.37 -8.68
C ASP A 103 9.29 -7.55 -9.81
N ARG A 104 9.75 -8.23 -10.89
CA ARG A 104 10.45 -7.60 -12.03
C ARG A 104 9.64 -6.52 -12.74
N ALA A 105 8.32 -6.67 -12.79
CA ALA A 105 7.43 -5.74 -13.48
C ALA A 105 7.20 -4.45 -12.67
N ARG A 106 7.34 -4.49 -11.35
CA ARG A 106 7.05 -3.37 -10.46
C ARG A 106 8.32 -2.61 -10.08
N ASN A 107 8.38 -1.32 -10.43
CA ASN A 107 9.51 -0.44 -10.14
C ASN A 107 9.03 0.81 -9.40
N GLU A 108 8.51 0.63 -8.19
CA GLU A 108 7.96 1.72 -7.39
C GLU A 108 8.90 2.07 -6.22
N PRO A 109 9.57 3.23 -6.24
CA PRO A 109 10.50 3.65 -5.19
C PRO A 109 9.88 3.72 -3.80
N ARG A 110 8.57 3.99 -3.72
CA ARG A 110 7.85 4.03 -2.46
C ARG A 110 7.91 2.70 -1.73
N ASP A 111 7.88 1.56 -2.45
CA ASP A 111 7.98 0.26 -1.81
C ASP A 111 9.35 0.06 -1.13
N LEU A 112 10.42 0.66 -1.68
CA LEU A 112 11.76 0.66 -1.06
C LEU A 112 11.80 1.55 0.20
N TYR A 113 11.21 2.75 0.11
CA TYR A 113 11.11 3.66 1.24
C TYR A 113 10.31 3.04 2.39
N ASP A 114 9.14 2.48 2.07
CA ASP A 114 8.28 1.85 3.07
C ASP A 114 9.01 0.68 3.76
N LEU A 115 9.71 -0.17 3.01
CA LEU A 115 10.46 -1.28 3.58
C LEU A 115 11.59 -0.80 4.48
N TRP A 116 12.33 0.24 4.07
CA TRP A 116 13.36 0.87 4.90
C TRP A 116 12.76 1.42 6.20
N HIS A 117 11.64 2.14 6.12
CA HIS A 117 10.98 2.70 7.29
C HIS A 117 10.56 1.60 8.26
N LEU A 118 9.87 0.57 7.77
CA LEU A 118 9.39 -0.55 8.58
C LEU A 118 10.52 -1.30 9.28
N THR A 119 11.66 -1.49 8.60
CA THR A 119 12.79 -2.23 9.18
C THR A 119 13.71 -1.39 10.05
N SER A 120 13.79 -0.07 9.81
CA SER A 120 14.72 0.80 10.53
C SER A 120 14.07 1.55 11.70
N HIS A 121 12.76 1.79 11.66
CA HIS A 121 12.04 2.61 12.64
C HIS A 121 10.94 1.82 13.38
N GLU A 122 10.29 0.86 12.72
CA GLU A 122 9.20 0.07 13.31
C GLU A 122 9.70 -1.30 13.85
N GLY A 123 10.98 -1.60 13.73
CA GLY A 123 11.59 -2.81 14.29
C GLY A 123 11.20 -4.11 13.60
N ILE A 124 10.71 -4.06 12.36
CA ILE A 124 10.31 -5.27 11.63
C ILE A 124 11.55 -6.07 11.20
N GLU A 125 11.62 -7.33 11.62
CA GLU A 125 12.68 -8.26 11.25
C GLU A 125 12.27 -9.11 10.05
N LEU A 126 12.86 -8.87 8.87
CA LEU A 126 12.50 -9.56 7.63
C LEU A 126 12.73 -11.08 7.68
N GLY A 127 13.70 -11.55 8.43
CA GLY A 127 13.97 -12.99 8.60
C GLY A 127 12.78 -13.73 9.20
N ALA A 128 12.08 -13.10 10.15
CA ALA A 128 10.88 -13.66 10.76
C ALA A 128 9.70 -13.78 9.75
N LEU A 129 9.73 -13.01 8.67
CA LEU A 129 8.66 -12.99 7.64
C LEU A 129 8.90 -13.98 6.48
N ALA A 130 10.03 -14.71 6.47
CA ALA A 130 10.37 -15.62 5.37
C ALA A 130 9.31 -16.69 5.12
N GLY A 131 8.68 -17.20 6.19
CA GLY A 131 7.56 -18.14 6.09
C GLY A 131 6.34 -17.54 5.39
N ALA A 132 5.97 -16.32 5.77
CA ALA A 132 4.85 -15.59 5.17
C ALA A 132 5.11 -15.31 3.69
N MET A 133 6.31 -14.88 3.33
CA MET A 133 6.69 -14.63 1.93
C MET A 133 6.59 -15.91 1.08
N ARG A 134 7.06 -17.05 1.61
CA ARG A 134 6.91 -18.35 0.92
C ARG A 134 5.44 -18.70 0.67
N MET A 135 4.58 -18.57 1.69
CA MET A 135 3.16 -18.84 1.56
C MET A 135 2.49 -17.96 0.50
N LYS A 136 2.78 -16.65 0.51
CA LYS A 136 2.25 -15.69 -0.47
C LYS A 136 2.71 -15.97 -1.89
N LEU A 137 3.98 -16.31 -2.09
CA LEU A 137 4.52 -16.66 -3.41
C LEU A 137 3.94 -17.98 -3.92
N ALA A 138 3.81 -18.99 -3.05
CA ALA A 138 3.16 -20.25 -3.39
C ALA A 138 1.70 -20.02 -3.83
N PHE A 139 0.95 -19.20 -3.11
CA PHE A 139 -0.41 -18.81 -3.49
C PHE A 139 -0.48 -18.12 -4.86
N ARG A 140 0.55 -17.34 -5.21
CA ARG A 140 0.69 -16.67 -6.52
C ARG A 140 1.29 -17.57 -7.62
N GLY A 141 1.61 -18.83 -7.30
CA GLY A 141 2.29 -19.75 -8.23
C GLY A 141 3.69 -19.32 -8.63
N LYS A 142 4.38 -18.52 -7.79
CA LYS A 142 5.73 -18.01 -8.02
C LYS A 142 6.75 -18.72 -7.12
N PRO A 143 7.97 -19.03 -7.62
CA PRO A 143 9.03 -19.57 -6.79
C PRO A 143 9.50 -18.52 -5.77
N CYS A 144 9.86 -18.98 -4.58
CA CYS A 144 10.44 -18.14 -3.54
C CYS A 144 11.96 -18.32 -3.54
N VAL A 145 12.64 -17.68 -4.48
CA VAL A 145 14.10 -17.76 -4.62
C VAL A 145 14.67 -16.42 -5.07
N GLY A 146 15.85 -16.07 -4.55
CA GLY A 146 16.62 -14.93 -5.02
C GLY A 146 15.98 -13.56 -4.80
N LEU A 147 15.16 -13.39 -3.75
CA LEU A 147 14.47 -12.13 -3.47
C LEU A 147 15.45 -10.96 -3.27
N ALA A 148 16.51 -11.18 -2.52
CA ALA A 148 17.52 -10.15 -2.25
C ALA A 148 18.26 -9.72 -3.53
N ASP A 149 18.60 -10.68 -4.38
CA ASP A 149 19.24 -10.38 -5.67
C ASP A 149 18.30 -9.66 -6.63
N ALA A 150 17.04 -10.08 -6.71
CA ALA A 150 16.04 -9.40 -7.53
C ALA A 150 15.89 -7.92 -7.16
N ILE A 151 15.93 -7.59 -5.86
CA ILE A 151 15.87 -6.21 -5.38
C ILE A 151 17.17 -5.47 -5.72
N ARG A 152 18.33 -6.12 -5.55
CA ARG A 152 19.63 -5.54 -5.87
C ARG A 152 19.74 -5.12 -7.34
N TYR A 153 19.28 -5.95 -8.26
CA TYR A 153 19.29 -5.64 -9.71
C TYR A 153 18.45 -4.43 -10.11
N LYS A 154 17.57 -3.95 -9.23
CA LYS A 154 16.75 -2.76 -9.49
C LYS A 154 17.37 -1.44 -9.05
N GLU A 155 18.55 -1.43 -8.46
CA GLU A 155 19.17 -0.23 -7.88
C GLU A 155 19.13 0.96 -8.84
N ALA A 156 19.68 0.80 -10.03
CA ALA A 156 19.75 1.88 -11.02
C ALA A 156 18.36 2.44 -11.39
N ARG A 157 17.38 1.54 -11.54
CA ARG A 157 16.02 1.94 -11.90
C ARG A 157 15.31 2.68 -10.76
N LEU A 158 15.41 2.17 -9.54
CA LEU A 158 14.80 2.80 -8.36
C LEU A 158 15.44 4.16 -8.09
N ARG A 159 16.78 4.28 -8.23
CA ARG A 159 17.53 5.53 -8.12
C ARG A 159 17.02 6.59 -9.09
N ALA A 160 16.87 6.22 -10.36
CA ALA A 160 16.41 7.15 -11.40
C ALA A 160 14.99 7.69 -11.14
N LEU A 161 14.16 6.92 -10.42
CA LEU A 161 12.79 7.29 -10.10
C LEU A 161 12.62 7.96 -8.73
N TRP A 162 13.64 7.91 -7.86
CA TRP A 162 13.55 8.28 -6.45
C TRP A 162 13.01 9.69 -6.22
N LEU A 163 13.71 10.68 -6.68
CA LEU A 163 13.32 12.08 -6.52
C LEU A 163 11.99 12.39 -7.23
N GLY A 164 11.86 11.96 -8.48
CA GLY A 164 10.68 12.28 -9.29
C GLY A 164 9.37 11.68 -8.75
N ARG A 165 9.45 10.59 -8.00
CA ARG A 165 8.27 9.92 -7.45
C ARG A 165 7.96 10.29 -5.99
N LEU A 166 8.98 10.65 -5.19
CA LEU A 166 8.81 10.79 -3.74
C LEU A 166 8.90 12.23 -3.23
N ASN A 167 9.61 13.10 -3.93
CA ASN A 167 9.87 14.48 -3.44
C ASN A 167 8.61 15.28 -3.10
N TYR A 168 7.50 15.02 -3.81
CA TYR A 168 6.23 15.73 -3.55
C TYR A 168 5.34 15.04 -2.49
N GLN A 169 5.77 13.89 -1.97
CA GLN A 169 5.01 13.11 -1.00
C GLN A 169 5.57 13.23 0.42
N MET A 170 6.76 13.82 0.57
CA MET A 170 7.49 13.85 1.84
C MET A 170 8.09 15.22 2.10
N THR A 171 8.03 15.66 3.34
CA THR A 171 8.65 16.92 3.78
C THR A 171 10.18 16.83 3.78
N ALA A 172 10.71 15.66 4.11
CA ALA A 172 12.16 15.37 4.08
C ALA A 172 12.36 13.96 3.51
N LEU A 173 12.86 13.89 2.28
CA LEU A 173 13.19 12.66 1.62
C LEU A 173 14.66 12.28 1.94
N PRO A 174 14.93 11.10 2.52
CA PRO A 174 16.29 10.65 2.76
C PRO A 174 17.02 10.35 1.44
N GLU A 175 18.35 10.39 1.50
CA GLU A 175 19.19 10.07 0.35
C GLU A 175 19.00 8.61 -0.08
N PHE A 176 18.85 8.40 -1.38
CA PHE A 176 18.63 7.06 -1.95
C PHE A 176 19.68 6.04 -1.49
N ASP A 177 20.96 6.43 -1.48
CA ASP A 177 22.07 5.55 -1.13
C ASP A 177 22.00 5.06 0.30
N ASP A 178 21.54 5.88 1.22
CA ASP A 178 21.40 5.51 2.63
C ASP A 178 20.27 4.52 2.82
N VAL A 179 19.12 4.79 2.18
CA VAL A 179 17.96 3.90 2.20
C VAL A 179 18.29 2.56 1.55
N PHE A 180 18.86 2.58 0.35
CA PHE A 180 19.16 1.36 -0.40
C PHE A 180 20.18 0.48 0.33
N ARG A 181 21.25 1.08 0.86
CA ARG A 181 22.27 0.36 1.67
C ARG A 181 21.70 -0.25 2.94
N ALA A 182 20.79 0.47 3.62
CA ALA A 182 20.13 -0.04 4.81
C ALA A 182 19.25 -1.25 4.48
N VAL A 183 18.43 -1.17 3.46
CA VAL A 183 17.57 -2.29 3.00
C VAL A 183 18.42 -3.47 2.56
N GLN A 184 19.50 -3.25 1.80
CA GLN A 184 20.41 -4.33 1.40
C GLN A 184 21.08 -5.03 2.58
N ARG A 185 21.43 -4.30 3.64
CA ARG A 185 21.96 -4.90 4.88
C ARG A 185 20.92 -5.77 5.58
N THR A 186 19.68 -5.29 5.66
CA THR A 186 18.58 -6.01 6.28
C THR A 186 18.24 -7.28 5.50
N LEU A 187 18.19 -7.22 4.17
CA LEU A 187 17.94 -8.38 3.31
C LEU A 187 19.02 -9.46 3.47
N ARG A 188 20.30 -9.06 3.54
CA ARG A 188 21.41 -10.02 3.78
C ARG A 188 21.34 -10.68 5.15
N LYS A 189 20.97 -9.94 6.19
CA LYS A 189 20.81 -10.49 7.55
C LYS A 189 19.62 -11.44 7.66
N ALA A 190 18.59 -11.18 6.87
CA ALA A 190 17.34 -11.94 6.91
C ALA A 190 17.46 -13.34 6.29
N ASP A 191 18.54 -13.62 5.57
CA ASP A 191 18.76 -14.91 4.85
C ASP A 191 17.51 -15.37 4.09
N LEU A 192 16.96 -14.43 3.31
CA LEU A 192 15.74 -14.69 2.54
C LEU A 192 16.05 -15.62 1.36
N PRO A 193 15.15 -16.56 1.04
CA PRO A 193 15.31 -17.51 -0.05
C PRO A 193 15.39 -16.87 -1.44
#